data_5566aa9af524aab2536ff5f4d3c1e1d9
#
_entry.id   5566aa9af524aab2536ff5f4d3c1e1d9
#
_cell.length_a   1.000
_cell.length_b   1.000
_cell.length_c   1.000
_cell.angle_alpha   90.00
_cell.angle_beta   90.00
_cell.angle_gamma   90.00
#
_symmetry.space_group_name_H-M   'P 1'
#
loop_
_entity.id
_entity.type
_entity.pdbx_description
1 polymer ?
#
loop_
_entity_poly.entity_id
_entity_poly.type
_entity_poly.pdbx_seq_one_letter_code
_entity_poly.pdbx_strand_id
1 'polypeptide(L)'
;TFDLLVIDEASQIRPEDALGVVARARQIVVVGDQKQLPPTSFFDRLVDDEDENDEDEEMPVGATAADMESILSLCEARGLRSRMLEWHYRSRDPSLIRVSNAEFYEDRLVLPPSPLQLDPYYGLKFTRVPGVYARGKTASARAGTNRIEAQHVVKAVAQHARKSPELSLGVVAFSKAQSDTLTEALEFERRRDPVLDAFLREGRAEDVFVKNIENVQGDERDVILISVGYGPQEPNGRLASMSFGPVNGEGGERRLNVLFSRARVRCEVFASFDPGDIDPSRSTREGPRVLKRFLDFAKTGIIEEKV
;
A
#
# COMPACT_ATOMS: atom_id res chain seq x y z
N THR A 1 23.20 27.92 12.72
CA THR A 1 23.44 26.65 13.41
C THR A 1 22.23 26.37 14.29
N PHE A 2 21.69 25.16 14.23
CA PHE A 2 20.56 24.70 15.03
C PHE A 2 21.06 23.84 16.17
N ASP A 3 20.43 23.88 17.33
CA ASP A 3 20.80 23.01 18.44
C ASP A 3 20.33 21.58 18.20
N LEU A 4 19.14 21.41 17.59
CA LEU A 4 18.55 20.13 17.25
C LEU A 4 17.94 20.19 15.85
N LEU A 5 18.18 19.17 15.05
CA LEU A 5 17.48 18.86 13.81
C LEU A 5 16.70 17.56 13.98
N VAL A 6 15.42 17.57 13.68
CA VAL A 6 14.59 16.37 13.60
C VAL A 6 14.23 16.15 12.14
N ILE A 7 14.56 14.97 11.60
CA ILE A 7 14.22 14.56 10.25
C ILE A 7 13.16 13.46 10.39
N ASP A 8 11.94 13.75 9.96
CA ASP A 8 10.85 12.78 9.90
C ASP A 8 10.71 12.24 8.47
N GLU A 9 10.07 11.07 8.32
CA GLU A 9 9.96 10.33 7.04
C GLU A 9 11.33 10.15 6.35
N ALA A 10 12.37 9.90 7.13
CA ALA A 10 13.76 9.89 6.66
C ALA A 10 14.06 8.75 5.67
N SER A 11 13.22 7.72 5.59
CA SER A 11 13.27 6.70 4.55
C SER A 11 12.97 7.24 3.15
N GLN A 12 12.29 8.40 3.04
CA GLN A 12 11.92 9.04 1.78
C GLN A 12 12.84 10.19 1.37
N ILE A 13 13.85 10.51 2.17
CA ILE A 13 14.75 11.65 1.94
C ILE A 13 16.10 11.12 1.48
N ARG A 14 16.57 11.61 0.33
CA ARG A 14 17.88 11.26 -0.18
C ARG A 14 18.99 11.87 0.68
N PRO A 15 20.13 11.21 0.81
CA PRO A 15 21.27 11.75 1.60
C PRO A 15 21.69 13.14 1.14
N GLU A 16 21.78 13.38 -0.17
CA GLU A 16 22.18 14.67 -0.74
C GLU A 16 21.24 15.82 -0.37
N ASP A 17 19.95 15.54 -0.22
CA ASP A 17 18.95 16.55 0.16
C ASP A 17 19.04 16.93 1.65
N ALA A 18 19.48 15.99 2.50
CA ALA A 18 19.56 16.18 3.95
C ALA A 18 20.90 16.74 4.44
N LEU A 19 22.01 16.42 3.80
CA LEU A 19 23.37 16.71 4.31
C LEU A 19 23.62 18.20 4.55
N GLY A 20 23.05 19.07 3.71
CA GLY A 20 23.17 20.52 3.86
C GLY A 20 22.56 21.07 5.15
N VAL A 21 21.46 20.47 5.62
CA VAL A 21 20.81 20.83 6.89
C VAL A 21 21.51 20.15 8.06
N VAL A 22 21.91 18.89 7.91
CA VAL A 22 22.66 18.11 8.91
C VAL A 22 23.94 18.86 9.30
N ALA A 23 24.69 19.40 8.34
CA ALA A 23 25.93 20.16 8.59
C ALA A 23 25.71 21.44 9.44
N ARG A 24 24.48 21.89 9.59
CA ARG A 24 24.11 23.08 10.38
C ARG A 24 23.59 22.76 11.76
N ALA A 25 23.45 21.50 12.13
CA ALA A 25 22.89 21.08 13.40
C ALA A 25 23.98 20.55 14.34
N ARG A 26 23.80 20.78 15.63
CA ARG A 26 24.67 20.21 16.68
C ARG A 26 24.28 18.79 17.04
N GLN A 27 22.99 18.48 16.96
CA GLN A 27 22.40 17.19 17.25
C GLN A 27 21.36 16.87 16.19
N ILE A 28 21.26 15.58 15.82
CA ILE A 28 20.23 15.10 14.88
C ILE A 28 19.42 13.98 15.52
N VAL A 29 18.13 13.96 15.22
CA VAL A 29 17.21 12.85 15.46
C VAL A 29 16.60 12.49 14.10
N VAL A 30 16.78 11.24 13.69
CA VAL A 30 16.33 10.74 12.39
C VAL A 30 15.23 9.72 12.65
N VAL A 31 14.03 9.98 12.12
CA VAL A 31 12.84 9.15 12.28
C VAL A 31 12.40 8.66 10.92
N GLY A 32 12.16 7.37 10.77
CA GLY A 32 11.74 6.77 9.52
C GLY A 32 11.54 5.27 9.65
N ASP A 33 11.12 4.65 8.55
CA ASP A 33 10.82 3.23 8.48
C ASP A 33 11.36 2.62 7.18
N GLN A 34 12.40 1.79 7.29
CA GLN A 34 12.99 1.09 6.13
C GLN A 34 12.08 0.01 5.54
N LYS A 35 10.99 -0.36 6.23
CA LYS A 35 10.00 -1.31 5.73
C LYS A 35 8.88 -0.62 4.93
N GLN A 36 8.97 0.70 4.76
CA GLN A 36 8.15 1.52 3.87
C GLN A 36 8.91 1.91 2.61
N LEU A 37 8.29 2.72 1.74
CA LEU A 37 8.89 3.06 0.44
C LEU A 37 10.10 3.98 0.60
N PRO A 38 11.15 3.76 -0.21
CA PRO A 38 12.28 4.67 -0.35
C PRO A 38 11.90 5.93 -1.14
N PRO A 39 12.82 6.88 -1.33
CA PRO A 39 12.62 8.00 -2.24
C PRO A 39 12.17 7.52 -3.63
N THR A 40 11.21 8.21 -4.24
CA THR A 40 10.63 7.81 -5.54
C THR A 40 11.66 7.65 -6.66
N SER A 41 12.68 8.50 -6.67
CA SER A 41 13.79 8.43 -7.62
C SER A 41 14.72 7.22 -7.46
N PHE A 42 14.60 6.46 -6.40
CA PHE A 42 15.39 5.25 -6.19
C PHE A 42 14.98 4.14 -7.16
N PHE A 43 13.67 3.91 -7.30
CA PHE A 43 13.17 2.91 -8.25
C PHE A 43 13.37 3.32 -9.71
N ASP A 44 13.33 4.62 -10.03
CA ASP A 44 13.59 5.11 -11.38
C ASP A 44 15.03 4.80 -11.81
N ARG A 45 16.01 4.96 -10.91
CA ARG A 45 17.42 4.61 -11.17
C ARG A 45 17.63 3.11 -11.39
N LEU A 46 16.96 2.25 -10.61
CA LEU A 46 17.09 0.80 -10.76
C LEU A 46 16.53 0.30 -12.10
N VAL A 47 15.50 0.97 -12.63
CA VAL A 47 14.93 0.63 -13.96
C VAL A 47 15.88 1.07 -15.07
N ASP A 48 16.50 2.24 -14.94
CA ASP A 48 17.49 2.75 -15.92
C ASP A 48 18.76 1.87 -15.95
N ASP A 49 19.19 1.36 -14.77
CA ASP A 49 20.36 0.47 -14.66
C ASP A 49 20.07 -0.96 -15.22
N GLU A 50 18.83 -1.44 -15.18
CA GLU A 50 18.45 -2.75 -15.77
C GLU A 50 18.46 -2.73 -17.31
N ASP A 51 18.23 -1.57 -17.95
CA ASP A 51 18.25 -1.42 -19.41
C ASP A 51 19.67 -1.27 -19.99
N GLU A 52 20.70 -0.96 -19.17
CA GLU A 52 22.08 -0.75 -19.62
C GLU A 52 23.03 -1.94 -19.38
N ASN A 53 22.65 -3.00 -18.66
CA ASN A 53 23.57 -4.10 -18.33
C ASN A 53 23.13 -5.46 -18.89
N ASP A 54 23.58 -5.74 -20.11
CA ASP A 54 24.09 -7.05 -20.48
C ASP A 54 25.55 -7.17 -19.96
N GLU A 55 25.80 -8.27 -19.21
CA GLU A 55 27.11 -8.83 -18.84
C GLU A 55 27.81 -8.30 -17.57
N ASP A 56 27.82 -9.18 -16.54
CA ASP A 56 28.89 -9.46 -15.55
C ASP A 56 29.79 -8.28 -15.09
N GLU A 57 29.33 -7.41 -14.21
CA GLU A 57 30.23 -6.66 -13.33
C GLU A 57 29.91 -6.90 -11.84
N GLU A 58 30.89 -7.49 -11.15
CA GLU A 58 30.92 -7.61 -9.68
C GLU A 58 30.78 -6.23 -9.04
N MET A 59 29.78 -6.06 -8.18
CA MET A 59 29.57 -4.85 -7.38
C MET A 59 30.84 -4.41 -6.66
N PRO A 60 31.27 -3.15 -6.76
CA PRO A 60 32.46 -2.67 -6.06
C PRO A 60 32.26 -2.74 -4.54
N VAL A 61 33.20 -3.34 -3.85
CA VAL A 61 33.29 -3.35 -2.38
C VAL A 61 33.61 -1.94 -1.90
N GLY A 62 32.58 -1.17 -1.53
CA GLY A 62 32.72 0.18 -0.99
C GLY A 62 31.51 1.05 -1.33
N ALA A 63 30.34 0.76 -0.71
CA ALA A 63 29.16 1.61 -0.86
C ALA A 63 29.49 3.06 -0.53
N THR A 64 29.38 3.95 -1.50
CA THR A 64 29.51 5.39 -1.31
C THR A 64 28.18 5.97 -0.76
N ALA A 65 28.20 7.22 -0.28
CA ALA A 65 26.95 7.87 0.18
C ALA A 65 25.91 8.01 -0.95
N ALA A 66 26.33 7.91 -2.21
CA ALA A 66 25.45 7.93 -3.39
C ALA A 66 24.68 6.61 -3.59
N ASP A 67 25.22 5.50 -3.04
CA ASP A 67 24.61 4.17 -3.17
C ASP A 67 23.61 3.89 -2.04
N MET A 68 23.48 4.80 -1.06
CA MET A 68 22.52 4.66 0.03
C MET A 68 21.13 5.11 -0.39
N GLU A 69 20.15 4.24 -0.17
CA GLU A 69 18.76 4.45 -0.51
C GLU A 69 18.17 5.75 0.07
N SER A 70 18.51 6.06 1.34
CA SER A 70 17.97 7.22 2.05
C SER A 70 18.91 7.73 3.14
N ILE A 71 18.63 8.92 3.69
CA ILE A 71 19.35 9.45 4.86
C ILE A 71 19.23 8.53 6.08
N LEU A 72 18.10 7.81 6.22
CA LEU A 72 17.91 6.82 7.27
C LEU A 72 18.93 5.68 7.13
N SER A 73 19.04 5.09 5.94
CA SER A 73 20.01 4.02 5.64
C SER A 73 21.46 4.50 5.87
N LEU A 74 21.77 5.72 5.45
CA LEU A 74 23.09 6.32 5.68
C LEU A 74 23.41 6.45 7.17
N CYS A 75 22.45 6.92 7.98
CA CYS A 75 22.63 7.08 9.43
C CYS A 75 22.87 5.72 10.13
N GLU A 76 22.13 4.68 9.72
CA GLU A 76 22.31 3.33 10.25
C GLU A 76 23.68 2.74 9.85
N ALA A 77 24.07 2.87 8.58
CA ALA A 77 25.38 2.44 8.09
C ALA A 77 26.55 3.15 8.80
N ARG A 78 26.32 4.38 9.27
CA ARG A 78 27.29 5.15 10.08
C ARG A 78 27.25 4.82 11.57
N GLY A 79 26.45 3.82 11.97
CA GLY A 79 26.38 3.33 13.35
C GLY A 79 25.65 4.23 14.32
N LEU A 80 24.74 5.11 13.86
CA LEU A 80 23.89 5.86 14.76
C LEU A 80 23.02 4.89 15.56
N ARG A 81 22.82 5.20 16.84
CA ARG A 81 22.05 4.35 17.74
C ARG A 81 20.59 4.34 17.32
N SER A 82 20.07 3.16 16.94
CA SER A 82 18.66 2.97 16.56
C SER A 82 17.79 2.53 17.75
N ARG A 83 16.55 2.99 17.76
CA ARG A 83 15.49 2.56 18.68
C ARG A 83 14.20 2.42 17.90
N MET A 84 13.55 1.28 18.02
CA MET A 84 12.24 1.06 17.43
C MET A 84 11.16 1.70 18.29
N LEU A 85 10.20 2.37 17.64
CA LEU A 85 8.95 2.83 18.26
C LEU A 85 7.95 1.67 18.19
N GLU A 86 7.74 1.01 19.33
CA GLU A 86 6.97 -0.24 19.37
C GLU A 86 5.46 -0.01 19.53
N TRP A 87 5.05 1.19 19.98
CA TRP A 87 3.64 1.46 20.23
C TRP A 87 2.92 1.91 18.95
N HIS A 88 1.97 1.07 18.46
CA HIS A 88 1.13 1.40 17.32
C HIS A 88 -0.20 2.00 17.79
N TYR A 89 -0.46 3.25 17.42
CA TYR A 89 -1.65 4.00 17.88
C TYR A 89 -2.62 4.39 16.75
N ARG A 90 -2.19 4.30 15.47
CA ARG A 90 -3.00 4.74 14.32
C ARG A 90 -4.26 3.88 14.14
N SER A 91 -4.09 2.57 14.08
CA SER A 91 -5.19 1.64 13.83
C SER A 91 -6.01 1.40 15.09
N ARG A 92 -7.31 1.64 14.99
CA ARG A 92 -8.26 1.41 16.08
C ARG A 92 -8.65 -0.07 16.22
N ASP A 93 -8.27 -0.89 15.25
CA ASP A 93 -8.48 -2.33 15.28
C ASP A 93 -7.16 -3.06 14.97
N PRO A 94 -6.74 -4.04 15.79
CA PRO A 94 -5.48 -4.76 15.59
C PRO A 94 -5.38 -5.48 14.24
N SER A 95 -6.49 -5.90 13.65
CA SER A 95 -6.49 -6.62 12.38
C SER A 95 -5.92 -5.79 11.23
N LEU A 96 -6.02 -4.46 11.30
CA LEU A 96 -5.53 -3.54 10.26
C LEU A 96 -4.01 -3.55 10.11
N ILE A 97 -3.27 -3.88 11.17
CA ILE A 97 -1.80 -3.85 11.17
C ILE A 97 -1.19 -5.23 11.49
N ARG A 98 -2.03 -6.23 11.80
CA ARG A 98 -1.57 -7.54 12.25
C ARG A 98 -0.61 -8.23 11.27
N VAL A 99 -0.93 -8.21 9.98
CA VAL A 99 -0.06 -8.81 8.95
C VAL A 99 1.24 -8.03 8.81
N SER A 100 1.19 -6.69 8.81
CA SER A 100 2.39 -5.86 8.80
C SER A 100 3.28 -6.13 10.00
N ASN A 101 2.71 -6.28 11.19
CA ASN A 101 3.47 -6.59 12.41
C ASN A 101 4.22 -7.92 12.27
N ALA A 102 3.54 -8.96 11.80
CA ALA A 102 4.14 -10.29 11.62
C ALA A 102 5.17 -10.34 10.47
N GLU A 103 4.93 -9.63 9.36
CA GLU A 103 5.79 -9.70 8.18
C GLU A 103 7.03 -8.81 8.27
N PHE A 104 6.88 -7.60 8.82
CA PHE A 104 7.91 -6.55 8.73
C PHE A 104 8.53 -6.17 10.08
N TYR A 105 7.79 -6.39 11.19
CA TYR A 105 8.20 -5.88 12.51
C TYR A 105 8.38 -6.98 13.57
N GLU A 106 8.48 -8.24 13.14
CA GLU A 106 8.80 -9.39 14.02
C GLU A 106 7.83 -9.52 15.22
N ASP A 107 6.56 -9.15 15.03
CA ASP A 107 5.52 -9.07 16.06
C ASP A 107 5.86 -8.15 17.25
N ARG A 108 6.78 -7.19 17.06
CA ARG A 108 7.25 -6.27 18.10
C ARG A 108 6.33 -5.07 18.33
N LEU A 109 5.41 -4.78 17.40
CA LEU A 109 4.48 -3.68 17.61
C LEU A 109 3.45 -4.05 18.69
N VAL A 110 3.32 -3.17 19.67
CA VAL A 110 2.29 -3.26 20.70
C VAL A 110 0.98 -2.74 20.12
N LEU A 111 0.01 -3.64 19.99
CA LEU A 111 -1.30 -3.37 19.40
C LEU A 111 -2.34 -3.27 20.51
N PRO A 112 -2.97 -2.08 20.72
CA PRO A 112 -4.07 -1.97 21.67
C PRO A 112 -5.24 -2.88 21.27
N PRO A 113 -5.88 -3.58 22.20
CA PRO A 113 -7.05 -4.41 21.89
C PRO A 113 -8.21 -3.54 21.45
N SER A 114 -8.95 -3.99 20.44
CA SER A 114 -10.19 -3.34 20.00
C SER A 114 -11.38 -3.91 20.76
N PRO A 115 -12.27 -3.08 21.30
CA PRO A 115 -13.54 -3.52 21.87
C PRO A 115 -14.55 -3.92 20.78
N LEU A 116 -14.26 -3.63 19.50
CA LEU A 116 -15.16 -3.75 18.37
C LEU A 116 -14.80 -4.91 17.43
N GLN A 117 -14.06 -5.93 17.91
CA GLN A 117 -13.58 -7.06 17.09
C GLN A 117 -14.66 -7.80 16.30
N LEU A 118 -15.91 -7.75 16.75
CA LEU A 118 -17.04 -8.40 16.09
C LEU A 118 -17.91 -7.44 15.27
N ASP A 119 -17.58 -6.13 15.27
CA ASP A 119 -18.34 -5.15 14.50
C ASP A 119 -18.05 -5.29 13.01
N PRO A 120 -19.08 -5.50 12.16
CA PRO A 120 -18.90 -5.60 10.72
C PRO A 120 -18.37 -4.31 10.05
N TYR A 121 -18.37 -3.19 10.75
CA TYR A 121 -17.88 -1.89 10.25
C TYR A 121 -16.46 -1.55 10.69
N TYR A 122 -15.78 -2.45 11.41
CA TYR A 122 -14.41 -2.27 11.89
C TYR A 122 -13.46 -3.33 11.35
N GLY A 123 -12.16 -3.01 11.34
CA GLY A 123 -11.11 -3.95 11.03
C GLY A 123 -10.93 -4.27 9.55
N LEU A 124 -10.17 -5.32 9.30
CA LEU A 124 -9.82 -5.78 7.95
C LEU A 124 -10.87 -6.76 7.42
N LYS A 125 -11.24 -6.60 6.12
CA LYS A 125 -12.24 -7.43 5.45
C LYS A 125 -11.81 -7.80 4.05
N PHE A 126 -12.25 -8.97 3.61
CA PHE A 126 -12.10 -9.46 2.26
C PHE A 126 -13.47 -9.63 1.60
N THR A 127 -13.63 -9.03 0.40
CA THR A 127 -14.83 -9.15 -0.42
C THR A 127 -14.44 -9.72 -1.79
N ARG A 128 -14.82 -11.00 -2.02
CA ARG A 128 -14.67 -11.59 -3.35
C ARG A 128 -15.75 -11.09 -4.29
N VAL A 129 -15.35 -10.70 -5.50
CA VAL A 129 -16.26 -10.22 -6.56
C VAL A 129 -16.09 -11.06 -7.84
N PRO A 130 -17.13 -11.21 -8.67
CA PRO A 130 -17.06 -12.01 -9.91
C PRO A 130 -16.43 -11.19 -11.06
N GLY A 131 -15.30 -10.56 -10.80
CA GLY A 131 -14.61 -9.68 -11.74
C GLY A 131 -13.79 -10.44 -12.76
N VAL A 132 -13.49 -9.75 -13.87
CA VAL A 132 -12.66 -10.26 -14.97
C VAL A 132 -11.58 -9.24 -15.29
N TYR A 133 -10.33 -9.69 -15.34
CA TYR A 133 -9.20 -8.86 -15.69
C TYR A 133 -9.01 -8.78 -17.20
N ALA A 134 -9.13 -7.59 -17.75
CA ALA A 134 -8.92 -7.34 -19.19
C ALA A 134 -7.42 -7.18 -19.49
N ARG A 135 -6.75 -8.22 -20.02
CA ARG A 135 -5.34 -8.14 -20.44
C ARG A 135 -5.12 -7.24 -21.65
N GLY A 136 -6.07 -7.22 -22.57
CA GLY A 136 -6.04 -6.41 -23.79
C GLY A 136 -7.16 -5.39 -23.82
N LYS A 137 -7.05 -4.41 -24.72
CA LYS A 137 -8.13 -3.45 -24.98
C LYS A 137 -9.27 -4.19 -25.70
N THR A 138 -10.48 -4.12 -25.12
CA THR A 138 -11.72 -4.64 -25.72
C THR A 138 -12.70 -3.49 -25.94
N ALA A 139 -13.80 -3.76 -26.65
CA ALA A 139 -14.88 -2.76 -26.83
C ALA A 139 -15.47 -2.27 -25.51
N SER A 140 -15.39 -3.07 -24.45
CA SER A 140 -16.03 -2.81 -23.15
C SER A 140 -15.04 -2.53 -22.00
N ALA A 141 -13.73 -2.73 -22.19
CA ALA A 141 -12.74 -2.55 -21.13
C ALA A 141 -11.38 -2.06 -21.66
N ARG A 142 -10.75 -1.17 -20.89
CA ARG A 142 -9.35 -0.77 -21.07
C ARG A 142 -8.44 -1.93 -20.65
N ALA A 143 -7.30 -2.10 -21.33
CA ALA A 143 -6.29 -3.05 -20.92
C ALA A 143 -5.81 -2.76 -19.48
N GLY A 144 -5.53 -3.80 -18.73
CA GLY A 144 -5.02 -3.66 -17.36
C GLY A 144 -6.08 -3.33 -16.31
N THR A 145 -7.38 -3.55 -16.59
CA THR A 145 -8.48 -3.16 -15.69
C THR A 145 -9.44 -4.29 -15.38
N ASN A 146 -10.16 -4.13 -14.27
CA ASN A 146 -11.26 -4.99 -13.84
C ASN A 146 -12.50 -4.13 -13.56
N ARG A 147 -13.31 -3.92 -14.57
CA ARG A 147 -14.47 -3.04 -14.52
C ARG A 147 -15.54 -3.51 -13.53
N ILE A 148 -15.76 -4.82 -13.43
CA ILE A 148 -16.76 -5.39 -12.51
C ILE A 148 -16.34 -5.13 -11.06
N GLU A 149 -15.05 -5.35 -10.75
CA GLU A 149 -14.51 -5.05 -9.43
C GLU A 149 -14.62 -3.56 -9.10
N ALA A 150 -14.28 -2.67 -10.05
CA ALA A 150 -14.46 -1.23 -9.89
C ALA A 150 -15.90 -0.85 -9.56
N GLN A 151 -16.90 -1.45 -10.23
CA GLN A 151 -18.32 -1.22 -9.93
C GLN A 151 -18.70 -1.65 -8.50
N HIS A 152 -18.13 -2.74 -7.98
CA HIS A 152 -18.38 -3.17 -6.60
C HIS A 152 -17.75 -2.20 -5.59
N VAL A 153 -16.55 -1.71 -5.85
CA VAL A 153 -15.91 -0.68 -5.02
C VAL A 153 -16.74 0.61 -5.02
N VAL A 154 -17.20 1.07 -6.18
CA VAL A 154 -18.06 2.27 -6.28
C VAL A 154 -19.37 2.11 -5.50
N LYS A 155 -19.99 0.93 -5.54
CA LYS A 155 -21.15 0.62 -4.69
C LYS A 155 -20.81 0.69 -3.21
N ALA A 156 -19.63 0.21 -2.80
CA ALA A 156 -19.18 0.31 -1.42
C ALA A 156 -18.95 1.78 -1.00
N VAL A 157 -18.39 2.61 -1.89
CA VAL A 157 -18.27 4.07 -1.66
C VAL A 157 -19.65 4.71 -1.48
N ALA A 158 -20.61 4.42 -2.35
CA ALA A 158 -21.97 4.93 -2.25
C ALA A 158 -22.69 4.46 -0.98
N GLN A 159 -22.42 3.22 -0.53
CA GLN A 159 -22.93 2.71 0.74
C GLN A 159 -22.28 3.42 1.94
N HIS A 160 -20.96 3.65 1.89
CA HIS A 160 -20.25 4.39 2.91
C HIS A 160 -20.78 5.83 3.05
N ALA A 161 -21.00 6.52 1.94
CA ALA A 161 -21.58 7.87 1.92
C ALA A 161 -22.93 7.96 2.62
N ARG A 162 -23.69 6.86 2.66
CA ARG A 162 -25.01 6.80 3.33
C ARG A 162 -24.94 6.36 4.79
N LYS A 163 -24.02 5.44 5.11
CA LYS A 163 -24.00 4.78 6.44
C LYS A 163 -23.03 5.40 7.43
N SER A 164 -21.96 5.97 6.92
CA SER A 164 -20.85 6.51 7.76
C SER A 164 -20.23 7.75 7.10
N PRO A 165 -21.04 8.77 6.74
CA PRO A 165 -20.54 9.96 6.04
C PRO A 165 -19.58 10.80 6.90
N GLU A 166 -19.54 10.58 8.21
CA GLU A 166 -18.63 11.24 9.15
C GLU A 166 -17.19 10.69 9.07
N LEU A 167 -17.01 9.44 8.60
CA LEU A 167 -15.71 8.83 8.47
C LEU A 167 -15.08 9.21 7.13
N SER A 168 -13.79 9.52 7.15
CA SER A 168 -13.04 9.82 5.94
C SER A 168 -12.76 8.56 5.12
N LEU A 169 -12.68 8.70 3.79
CA LEU A 169 -12.59 7.58 2.85
C LEU A 169 -11.45 7.74 1.85
N GLY A 170 -10.68 6.69 1.65
CA GLY A 170 -9.74 6.55 0.56
C GLY A 170 -10.02 5.29 -0.26
N VAL A 171 -9.80 5.37 -1.55
CA VAL A 171 -9.84 4.23 -2.47
C VAL A 171 -8.48 4.03 -3.09
N VAL A 172 -7.93 2.81 -3.00
CA VAL A 172 -6.61 2.50 -3.54
C VAL A 172 -6.70 1.33 -4.51
N ALA A 173 -6.13 1.49 -5.69
CA ALA A 173 -5.97 0.44 -6.68
C ALA A 173 -4.51 -0.02 -6.79
N PHE A 174 -4.25 -1.27 -7.16
CA PHE A 174 -2.89 -1.76 -7.36
C PHE A 174 -2.23 -1.19 -8.63
N SER A 175 -3.01 -0.72 -9.60
CA SER A 175 -2.48 -0.14 -10.84
C SER A 175 -3.11 1.21 -11.14
N LYS A 176 -2.37 2.04 -11.90
CA LYS A 176 -2.88 3.32 -12.39
C LYS A 176 -4.11 3.12 -13.29
N ALA A 177 -4.09 2.12 -14.19
CA ALA A 177 -5.22 1.84 -15.09
C ALA A 177 -6.52 1.51 -14.30
N GLN A 178 -6.41 0.75 -13.21
CA GLN A 178 -7.54 0.44 -12.35
C GLN A 178 -7.99 1.66 -11.54
N SER A 179 -7.07 2.50 -11.05
CA SER A 179 -7.38 3.76 -10.38
C SER A 179 -8.15 4.71 -11.30
N ASP A 180 -7.72 4.87 -12.56
CA ASP A 180 -8.42 5.67 -13.56
C ASP A 180 -9.83 5.12 -13.81
N THR A 181 -9.98 3.80 -13.91
CA THR A 181 -11.28 3.12 -14.10
C THR A 181 -12.23 3.34 -12.92
N LEU A 182 -11.70 3.31 -11.69
CA LEU A 182 -12.46 3.64 -10.48
C LEU A 182 -12.93 5.09 -10.49
N THR A 183 -12.05 6.01 -10.85
CA THR A 183 -12.38 7.45 -10.95
C THR A 183 -13.49 7.69 -11.98
N GLU A 184 -13.38 7.12 -13.18
CA GLU A 184 -14.39 7.21 -14.23
C GLU A 184 -15.75 6.63 -13.77
N ALA A 185 -15.73 5.47 -13.10
CA ALA A 185 -16.93 4.82 -12.59
C ALA A 185 -17.58 5.61 -11.43
N LEU A 186 -16.78 6.21 -10.55
CA LEU A 186 -17.25 7.08 -9.47
C LEU A 186 -17.90 8.36 -10.03
N GLU A 187 -17.27 9.02 -11.00
CA GLU A 187 -17.83 10.21 -11.65
C GLU A 187 -19.14 9.89 -12.40
N PHE A 188 -19.26 8.71 -13.00
CA PHE A 188 -20.50 8.28 -13.63
C PHE A 188 -21.63 8.08 -12.61
N GLU A 189 -21.35 7.43 -11.47
CA GLU A 189 -22.34 7.19 -10.42
C GLU A 189 -22.71 8.47 -9.67
N ARG A 190 -21.73 9.35 -9.41
CA ARG A 190 -21.90 10.66 -8.78
C ARG A 190 -23.01 11.50 -9.44
N ARG A 191 -23.08 11.49 -10.78
CA ARG A 191 -24.09 12.24 -11.55
C ARG A 191 -25.51 11.73 -11.35
N ARG A 192 -25.69 10.52 -10.83
CA ARG A 192 -26.95 9.83 -10.64
C ARG A 192 -27.40 9.74 -9.19
N ASP A 193 -26.48 9.96 -8.27
CA ASP A 193 -26.65 9.78 -6.84
C ASP A 193 -26.32 11.08 -6.09
N PRO A 194 -27.34 11.87 -5.70
CA PRO A 194 -27.14 13.12 -4.99
C PRO A 194 -26.43 12.97 -3.62
N VAL A 195 -26.62 11.83 -2.95
CA VAL A 195 -25.95 11.56 -1.66
C VAL A 195 -24.47 11.32 -1.88
N LEU A 196 -24.14 10.54 -2.90
CA LEU A 196 -22.76 10.32 -3.30
C LEU A 196 -22.10 11.62 -3.78
N ASP A 197 -22.81 12.43 -4.59
CA ASP A 197 -22.30 13.73 -5.04
C ASP A 197 -21.99 14.64 -3.86
N ALA A 198 -22.88 14.75 -2.89
CA ALA A 198 -22.67 15.56 -1.70
C ALA A 198 -21.47 15.05 -0.86
N PHE A 199 -21.29 13.73 -0.76
CA PHE A 199 -20.17 13.11 -0.05
C PHE A 199 -18.82 13.35 -0.72
N LEU A 200 -18.77 13.36 -2.06
CA LEU A 200 -17.55 13.52 -2.87
C LEU A 200 -17.17 14.99 -3.14
N ARG A 201 -17.97 15.96 -2.69
CA ARG A 201 -17.61 17.39 -2.83
C ARG A 201 -16.39 17.74 -1.99
N GLU A 202 -15.54 18.58 -2.55
CA GLU A 202 -14.39 19.15 -1.86
C GLU A 202 -14.81 20.01 -0.66
N GLY A 203 -13.88 20.19 0.28
CA GLY A 203 -14.08 21.03 1.46
C GLY A 203 -14.43 20.27 2.73
N ARG A 204 -14.23 18.95 2.73
CA ARG A 204 -14.19 18.12 3.93
C ARG A 204 -12.85 18.31 4.64
N ALA A 205 -12.80 17.99 5.92
CA ALA A 205 -11.54 18.01 6.68
C ALA A 205 -10.49 17.07 6.07
N GLU A 206 -10.95 15.94 5.51
CA GLU A 206 -10.16 14.98 4.74
C GLU A 206 -10.97 14.59 3.50
N ASP A 207 -10.57 15.12 2.35
CA ASP A 207 -11.25 14.83 1.08
C ASP A 207 -11.10 13.37 0.67
N VAL A 208 -12.11 12.84 -0.05
CA VAL A 208 -12.05 11.50 -0.63
C VAL A 208 -11.00 11.47 -1.73
N PHE A 209 -10.16 10.44 -1.71
CA PHE A 209 -9.19 10.23 -2.79
C PHE A 209 -9.36 8.89 -3.48
N VAL A 210 -8.95 8.84 -4.75
CA VAL A 210 -8.73 7.60 -5.52
C VAL A 210 -7.29 7.62 -6.01
N LYS A 211 -6.45 6.69 -5.53
CA LYS A 211 -5.01 6.65 -5.84
C LYS A 211 -4.57 5.23 -6.22
N ASN A 212 -3.41 5.11 -6.85
CA ASN A 212 -2.75 3.82 -6.99
C ASN A 212 -1.82 3.55 -5.79
N ILE A 213 -1.37 2.29 -5.66
CA ILE A 213 -0.55 1.83 -4.54
C ILE A 213 0.79 2.59 -4.40
N GLU A 214 1.31 3.17 -5.47
CA GLU A 214 2.58 3.89 -5.48
C GLU A 214 2.46 5.32 -4.93
N ASN A 215 1.23 5.87 -4.95
CA ASN A 215 0.96 7.26 -4.59
C ASN A 215 0.19 7.42 -3.26
N VAL A 216 0.09 6.36 -2.44
CA VAL A 216 -0.69 6.37 -1.20
C VAL A 216 0.14 6.64 0.05
N GLN A 217 1.48 6.71 -0.09
CA GLN A 217 2.35 7.00 1.05
C GLN A 217 2.09 8.41 1.60
N GLY A 218 2.08 8.55 2.91
CA GLY A 218 1.74 9.80 3.60
C GLY A 218 0.24 10.05 3.79
N ASP A 219 -0.62 9.38 3.01
CA ASP A 219 -2.07 9.49 3.20
C ASP A 219 -2.58 8.50 4.27
N GLU A 220 -3.67 8.86 4.91
CA GLU A 220 -4.43 7.98 5.79
C GLU A 220 -5.90 8.39 5.81
N ARG A 221 -6.80 7.45 6.01
CA ARG A 221 -8.24 7.70 6.16
C ARG A 221 -8.84 6.74 7.20
N ASP A 222 -9.99 7.10 7.73
CA ASP A 222 -10.71 6.19 8.61
C ASP A 222 -11.05 4.88 7.90
N VAL A 223 -11.46 4.96 6.65
CA VAL A 223 -11.80 3.81 5.82
C VAL A 223 -10.95 3.80 4.54
N ILE A 224 -10.34 2.65 4.26
CA ILE A 224 -9.64 2.40 3.00
C ILE A 224 -10.33 1.24 2.27
N LEU A 225 -10.73 1.49 1.02
CA LEU A 225 -11.20 0.44 0.11
C LEU A 225 -10.10 0.14 -0.89
N ILE A 226 -9.73 -1.13 -0.99
CA ILE A 226 -8.64 -1.59 -1.87
C ILE A 226 -9.25 -2.38 -3.03
N SER A 227 -8.94 -1.97 -4.26
CA SER A 227 -9.20 -2.74 -5.48
C SER A 227 -7.91 -3.40 -5.94
N VAL A 228 -7.84 -4.72 -5.89
CA VAL A 228 -6.69 -5.46 -6.41
C VAL A 228 -6.60 -5.31 -7.93
N GLY A 229 -7.72 -5.30 -8.62
CA GLY A 229 -7.85 -5.04 -10.05
C GLY A 229 -7.40 -6.21 -10.95
N TYR A 230 -6.45 -7.00 -10.51
CA TYR A 230 -6.01 -8.23 -11.18
C TYR A 230 -7.02 -9.36 -10.93
N GLY A 231 -7.01 -10.37 -11.81
CA GLY A 231 -7.97 -11.45 -11.64
C GLY A 231 -7.95 -12.47 -12.79
N PRO A 232 -8.92 -13.40 -12.78
CA PRO A 232 -9.10 -14.35 -13.87
C PRO A 232 -9.56 -13.66 -15.15
N GLN A 233 -9.43 -14.36 -16.27
CA GLN A 233 -9.91 -13.90 -17.58
C GLN A 233 -11.39 -14.23 -17.83
N GLU A 234 -11.97 -15.08 -17.00
CA GLU A 234 -13.36 -15.50 -17.05
C GLU A 234 -14.00 -15.34 -15.66
N PRO A 235 -15.30 -15.07 -15.57
CA PRO A 235 -15.99 -14.92 -14.30
C PRO A 235 -15.83 -16.18 -13.44
N ASN A 236 -15.43 -16.00 -12.18
CA ASN A 236 -15.16 -17.10 -11.23
C ASN A 236 -14.06 -18.09 -11.66
N GLY A 237 -13.26 -17.76 -12.67
CA GLY A 237 -12.11 -18.52 -13.11
C GLY A 237 -10.97 -18.52 -12.08
N ARG A 238 -9.92 -19.30 -12.36
CA ARG A 238 -8.67 -19.30 -11.57
C ARG A 238 -7.70 -18.24 -12.09
N LEU A 239 -6.79 -17.81 -11.24
CA LEU A 239 -5.68 -16.95 -11.65
C LEU A 239 -4.77 -17.66 -12.64
N ALA A 240 -4.71 -17.16 -13.87
CA ALA A 240 -3.79 -17.67 -14.88
C ALA A 240 -2.35 -17.12 -14.71
N SER A 241 -2.22 -15.94 -14.09
CA SER A 241 -0.95 -15.23 -13.89
C SER A 241 -0.80 -14.80 -12.45
N MET A 242 0.43 -14.90 -11.92
CA MET A 242 0.81 -14.37 -10.60
C MET A 242 1.37 -12.94 -10.68
N SER A 243 1.05 -12.22 -11.76
CA SER A 243 1.45 -10.81 -11.91
C SER A 243 0.40 -9.89 -11.30
N PHE A 244 0.81 -9.12 -10.30
CA PHE A 244 0.02 -8.11 -9.61
C PHE A 244 0.65 -6.71 -9.78
N GLY A 245 1.28 -6.47 -10.93
CA GLY A 245 1.91 -5.20 -11.27
C GLY A 245 3.00 -4.79 -10.27
N PRO A 246 2.92 -3.58 -9.68
CA PRO A 246 3.95 -3.06 -8.77
C PRO A 246 4.27 -3.96 -7.57
N VAL A 247 3.36 -4.88 -7.20
CA VAL A 247 3.57 -5.84 -6.12
C VAL A 247 4.62 -6.90 -6.48
N ASN A 248 4.80 -7.19 -7.77
CA ASN A 248 5.82 -8.12 -8.24
C ASN A 248 7.18 -7.45 -8.49
N GLY A 249 7.22 -6.12 -8.51
CA GLY A 249 8.46 -5.37 -8.67
C GLY A 249 9.32 -5.38 -7.41
N GLU A 250 10.50 -4.81 -7.52
CA GLU A 250 11.36 -4.57 -6.36
C GLU A 250 10.66 -3.68 -5.33
N GLY A 251 10.78 -4.02 -4.04
CA GLY A 251 10.04 -3.33 -2.96
C GLY A 251 8.52 -3.49 -3.03
N GLY A 252 8.00 -4.48 -3.76
CA GLY A 252 6.56 -4.75 -3.84
C GLY A 252 5.94 -5.04 -2.47
N GLU A 253 6.66 -5.74 -1.60
CA GLU A 253 6.29 -5.99 -0.21
C GLU A 253 6.22 -4.69 0.61
N ARG A 254 7.12 -3.72 0.36
CA ARG A 254 7.10 -2.41 1.04
C ARG A 254 5.89 -1.58 0.62
N ARG A 255 5.50 -1.63 -0.68
CA ARG A 255 4.26 -1.01 -1.17
C ARG A 255 3.03 -1.55 -0.45
N LEU A 256 2.98 -2.86 -0.24
CA LEU A 256 1.91 -3.50 0.51
C LEU A 256 1.94 -3.08 1.99
N ASN A 257 3.10 -3.02 2.63
CA ASN A 257 3.22 -2.57 4.02
C ASN A 257 2.71 -1.13 4.21
N VAL A 258 3.06 -0.24 3.27
CA VAL A 258 2.51 1.13 3.26
C VAL A 258 1.00 1.08 3.15
N LEU A 259 0.44 0.36 2.18
CA LEU A 259 -1.00 0.28 1.94
C LEU A 259 -1.77 -0.27 3.15
N PHE A 260 -1.29 -1.35 3.76
CA PHE A 260 -1.95 -2.01 4.89
C PHE A 260 -2.05 -1.11 6.12
N SER A 261 -1.14 -0.16 6.27
CA SER A 261 -1.10 0.77 7.41
C SER A 261 -1.89 2.07 7.20
N ARG A 262 -2.64 2.22 6.09
CA ARG A 262 -3.32 3.49 5.75
C ARG A 262 -4.71 3.66 6.38
N ALA A 263 -5.33 2.58 6.82
CA ALA A 263 -6.65 2.61 7.44
C ALA A 263 -6.57 2.82 8.95
N ARG A 264 -7.42 3.74 9.48
CA ARG A 264 -7.54 3.96 10.92
C ARG A 264 -8.63 3.08 11.57
N VAL A 265 -9.72 2.82 10.86
CA VAL A 265 -10.93 2.16 11.40
C VAL A 265 -11.26 0.89 10.65
N ARG A 266 -11.30 0.95 9.31
CA ARG A 266 -11.69 -0.17 8.45
C ARG A 266 -10.86 -0.20 7.18
N CYS A 267 -10.47 -1.40 6.79
CA CYS A 267 -9.92 -1.69 5.47
C CYS A 267 -10.74 -2.80 4.82
N GLU A 268 -11.24 -2.59 3.60
CA GLU A 268 -11.96 -3.61 2.85
C GLU A 268 -11.26 -3.85 1.51
N VAL A 269 -10.89 -5.11 1.27
CA VAL A 269 -10.17 -5.52 0.06
C VAL A 269 -11.10 -6.25 -0.88
N PHE A 270 -11.20 -5.74 -2.10
CA PHE A 270 -11.96 -6.35 -3.19
C PHE A 270 -10.98 -7.09 -4.11
N ALA A 271 -11.25 -8.36 -4.36
CA ALA A 271 -10.50 -9.17 -5.31
C ALA A 271 -11.41 -10.12 -6.07
N SER A 272 -11.00 -10.46 -7.29
CA SER A 272 -11.77 -11.30 -8.20
C SER A 272 -11.33 -12.76 -8.18
N PHE A 273 -10.55 -13.16 -7.18
CA PHE A 273 -10.01 -14.50 -6.96
C PHE A 273 -9.97 -14.82 -5.47
N ASP A 274 -9.77 -16.08 -5.14
CA ASP A 274 -9.53 -16.48 -3.76
C ASP A 274 -8.03 -16.37 -3.40
N PRO A 275 -7.68 -16.05 -2.14
CA PRO A 275 -6.29 -16.02 -1.70
C PRO A 275 -5.54 -17.34 -1.99
N GLY A 276 -6.23 -18.47 -1.91
CA GLY A 276 -5.69 -19.79 -2.23
C GLY A 276 -5.30 -19.99 -3.71
N ASP A 277 -5.75 -19.12 -4.61
CA ASP A 277 -5.34 -19.14 -6.03
C ASP A 277 -3.93 -18.55 -6.23
N ILE A 278 -3.38 -17.83 -5.26
CA ILE A 278 -2.03 -17.31 -5.31
C ILE A 278 -1.05 -18.43 -4.96
N ASP A 279 -0.18 -18.75 -5.89
CA ASP A 279 0.93 -19.67 -5.70
C ASP A 279 2.25 -18.89 -5.60
N PRO A 280 2.77 -18.66 -4.37
CA PRO A 280 4.00 -17.90 -4.18
C PRO A 280 5.23 -18.55 -4.81
N SER A 281 5.23 -19.86 -5.04
CA SER A 281 6.36 -20.59 -5.65
C SER A 281 6.61 -20.18 -7.11
N ARG A 282 5.61 -19.56 -7.75
CA ARG A 282 5.69 -19.03 -9.12
C ARG A 282 6.26 -17.61 -9.20
N SER A 283 6.71 -17.05 -8.09
CA SER A 283 7.36 -15.73 -8.02
C SER A 283 8.62 -15.83 -7.17
N THR A 284 9.68 -15.21 -7.63
CA THR A 284 10.93 -15.05 -6.84
C THR A 284 10.87 -13.83 -5.91
N ARG A 285 9.86 -12.97 -6.06
CA ARG A 285 9.68 -11.73 -5.29
C ARG A 285 8.78 -11.97 -4.08
N GLU A 286 9.05 -11.23 -2.99
CA GLU A 286 8.31 -11.33 -1.73
C GLU A 286 6.88 -10.79 -1.79
N GLY A 287 6.62 -9.80 -2.64
CA GLY A 287 5.32 -9.12 -2.72
C GLY A 287 4.11 -10.07 -2.87
N PRO A 288 4.11 -11.02 -3.83
CA PRO A 288 3.00 -11.98 -3.98
C PRO A 288 2.79 -12.87 -2.73
N ARG A 289 3.87 -13.24 -2.01
CA ARG A 289 3.78 -14.00 -0.77
C ARG A 289 3.11 -13.18 0.34
N VAL A 290 3.54 -11.94 0.51
CA VAL A 290 2.96 -11.01 1.48
C VAL A 290 1.50 -10.71 1.15
N LEU A 291 1.19 -10.50 -0.14
CA LEU A 291 -0.19 -10.30 -0.60
C LEU A 291 -1.08 -11.50 -0.25
N LYS A 292 -0.61 -12.72 -0.54
CA LYS A 292 -1.36 -13.94 -0.19
C LYS A 292 -1.70 -13.97 1.29
N ARG A 293 -0.71 -13.77 2.17
CA ARG A 293 -0.92 -13.77 3.63
C ARG A 293 -1.90 -12.69 4.08
N PHE A 294 -1.82 -11.51 3.49
CA PHE A 294 -2.76 -10.43 3.80
C PHE A 294 -4.19 -10.79 3.42
N LEU A 295 -4.39 -11.33 2.22
CA LEU A 295 -5.73 -11.72 1.74
C LEU A 295 -6.28 -12.94 2.51
N ASP A 296 -5.42 -13.92 2.85
CA ASP A 296 -5.80 -15.06 3.68
C ASP A 296 -6.27 -14.58 5.06
N PHE A 297 -5.50 -13.70 5.70
CA PHE A 297 -5.86 -13.11 6.99
C PHE A 297 -7.14 -12.27 6.89
N ALA A 298 -7.28 -11.46 5.85
CA ALA A 298 -8.49 -10.65 5.62
C ALA A 298 -9.75 -11.50 5.46
N LYS A 299 -9.60 -12.72 4.91
CA LYS A 299 -10.69 -13.67 4.70
C LYS A 299 -11.01 -14.51 5.93
N THR A 300 -9.98 -14.96 6.67
CA THR A 300 -10.12 -15.96 7.73
C THR A 300 -10.01 -15.39 9.15
N GLY A 301 -9.36 -14.22 9.31
CA GLY A 301 -8.97 -13.68 10.61
C GLY A 301 -7.83 -14.45 11.30
N ILE A 302 -7.25 -15.45 10.63
CA ILE A 302 -6.18 -16.30 11.16
C ILE A 302 -4.87 -15.96 10.46
N ILE A 303 -3.82 -15.70 11.24
CA ILE A 303 -2.47 -15.55 10.70
C ILE A 303 -1.73 -16.89 10.84
N GLU A 304 -1.28 -17.42 9.73
CA GLU A 304 -0.44 -18.62 9.75
C GLU A 304 0.96 -18.28 10.29
N GLU A 305 1.49 -19.09 11.18
CA GLU A 305 2.87 -18.95 11.66
C GLU A 305 3.86 -19.15 10.50
N LYS A 306 4.95 -18.40 10.53
CA LYS A 306 6.05 -18.63 9.58
C LYS A 306 6.68 -19.99 9.89
N VAL A 307 6.55 -20.93 8.96
CA VAL A 307 7.24 -22.22 9.00
C VAL A 307 8.71 -22.03 8.63
#